data_c89a0b216fb5179211617efcb4cfdd2a
#
_entry.id   c89a0b216fb5179211617efcb4cfdd2a
#
_cell.length_a   1.000
_cell.length_b   1.000
_cell.length_c   1.000
_cell.angle_alpha   90.00
_cell.angle_beta   90.00
_cell.angle_gamma   90.00
#
_symmetry.space_group_name_H-M   'P 1'
#
loop_
_entity.id
_entity.type
_entity.pdbx_description
1 polymer ?
#
loop_
_entity_poly.entity_id
_entity_poly.type
_entity_poly.pdbx_seq_one_letter_code
_entity_poly.pdbx_strand_id
1 'polypeptide(L)'
;MSRPHQTFLALLTTSVILAVNGMCTIPAYAENYQPPSVNRSLLPSGSITVRATQTSPCVNPVVSPALSAHVQTQQFHPLVDARPIWHLTRGEGQTVAIIDTGVSPNSRLHNIHGLGDFDSHDNGLHDCDAHGTVVAGVLAAQPDDDGFAGVAPAVRILSIRQTSDHYGVLPDTPPQKSSRHHQHAPERPEGTPGNVVTLAKAVRMAADAGATVINISQAACRPLGMDLGDGPLGAALYYAVHVRDVVVVAAAGNLTDECRVQNTIRPLSSTPVSQSDIKTVVSPAHFDDLVLTVGSVAQDGRPSEFSIAGPWVLSLIHI
;
A
#
# COMPACT_ATOMS: atom_id res chain seq x y z
N MET A 1 -87.29 58.57 -14.12
CA MET A 1 -86.14 58.01 -14.92
C MET A 1 -84.86 58.51 -14.33
N SER A 2 -84.27 57.80 -13.46
CA SER A 2 -82.95 58.09 -12.97
C SER A 2 -82.42 56.80 -12.27
N ARG A 3 -81.34 56.28 -12.74
CA ARG A 3 -80.64 55.08 -12.22
C ARG A 3 -79.82 55.49 -10.98
N PRO A 4 -79.75 54.67 -9.96
CA PRO A 4 -78.81 54.90 -8.84
C PRO A 4 -77.37 54.35 -9.15
N HIS A 5 -76.42 55.18 -8.78
CA HIS A 5 -75.02 54.81 -8.78
C HIS A 5 -74.72 53.81 -7.63
N GLN A 6 -74.24 52.65 -7.99
CA GLN A 6 -73.67 51.71 -7.04
C GLN A 6 -72.19 52.02 -6.82
N THR A 7 -71.86 52.43 -5.62
CA THR A 7 -70.46 52.62 -5.16
C THR A 7 -69.90 51.28 -4.76
N PHE A 8 -68.91 50.75 -5.52
CA PHE A 8 -68.14 49.57 -5.15
C PHE A 8 -67.05 49.96 -4.16
N LEU A 9 -67.18 49.45 -2.96
CA LEU A 9 -66.16 49.54 -1.93
C LEU A 9 -65.11 48.43 -2.18
N ALA A 10 -63.94 48.83 -2.65
CA ALA A 10 -62.84 47.91 -2.84
C ALA A 10 -62.17 47.65 -1.50
N LEU A 11 -62.36 46.44 -0.94
CA LEU A 11 -61.59 45.94 0.17
C LEU A 11 -60.21 45.47 -0.34
N LEU A 12 -59.15 46.20 -0.01
CA LEU A 12 -57.76 45.77 -0.16
C LEU A 12 -57.45 44.76 0.95
N THR A 13 -57.47 43.49 0.62
CA THR A 13 -56.88 42.44 1.46
C THR A 13 -55.40 42.39 1.18
N THR A 14 -54.63 42.95 2.10
CA THR A 14 -53.16 42.82 2.11
C THR A 14 -52.80 41.39 2.53
N SER A 15 -52.55 40.52 1.57
CA SER A 15 -51.98 39.21 1.81
C SER A 15 -50.49 39.36 2.17
N VAL A 16 -50.18 39.25 3.45
CA VAL A 16 -48.80 39.11 3.94
C VAL A 16 -48.34 37.69 3.56
N ILE A 17 -47.58 37.60 2.48
CA ILE A 17 -46.84 36.36 2.14
C ILE A 17 -45.65 36.28 3.10
N LEU A 18 -45.80 35.51 4.18
CA LEU A 18 -44.64 35.03 4.94
C LEU A 18 -43.84 34.10 4.01
N ALA A 19 -42.78 34.63 3.42
CA ALA A 19 -41.75 33.83 2.81
C ALA A 19 -41.00 33.08 3.94
N VAL A 20 -41.49 31.90 4.27
CA VAL A 20 -40.70 30.93 5.05
C VAL A 20 -39.57 30.48 4.13
N ASN A 21 -38.39 31.10 4.26
CA ASN A 21 -37.13 30.57 3.75
C ASN A 21 -36.89 29.26 4.47
N GLY A 22 -37.56 28.20 4.04
CA GLY A 22 -37.13 26.86 4.30
C GLY A 22 -35.76 26.70 3.64
N MET A 23 -34.69 26.88 4.41
CA MET A 23 -33.39 26.34 4.04
C MET A 23 -33.62 24.85 3.86
N CYS A 24 -33.86 24.43 2.62
CA CYS A 24 -33.70 23.06 2.20
C CYS A 24 -32.23 22.79 2.40
N THR A 25 -31.84 22.32 3.59
CA THR A 25 -30.54 21.67 3.77
C THR A 25 -30.61 20.45 2.89
N ILE A 26 -30.10 20.60 1.66
CA ILE A 26 -29.77 19.44 0.84
C ILE A 26 -28.87 18.61 1.74
N PRO A 27 -29.27 17.36 2.10
CA PRO A 27 -28.34 16.50 2.85
C PRO A 27 -27.07 16.48 2.01
N ALA A 28 -25.95 16.92 2.58
CA ALA A 28 -24.66 16.76 1.94
C ALA A 28 -24.54 15.24 1.74
N TYR A 29 -24.73 14.79 0.50
CA TYR A 29 -24.42 13.42 0.15
C TYR A 29 -22.97 13.27 0.49
N ALA A 30 -22.67 12.39 1.46
CA ALA A 30 -21.29 12.08 1.79
C ALA A 30 -20.62 11.64 0.49
N GLU A 31 -19.61 12.38 0.09
CA GLU A 31 -18.87 12.11 -1.14
C GLU A 31 -18.24 10.72 -0.96
N ASN A 32 -18.55 9.81 -1.88
CA ASN A 32 -17.95 8.47 -1.88
C ASN A 32 -16.46 8.63 -2.10
N TYR A 33 -15.68 7.78 -1.45
CA TYR A 33 -14.26 7.68 -1.75
C TYR A 33 -14.05 7.46 -3.25
N GLN A 34 -13.10 8.17 -3.81
CA GLN A 34 -12.62 7.99 -5.18
C GLN A 34 -11.11 7.78 -5.14
N PRO A 35 -10.56 6.81 -5.89
CA PRO A 35 -9.12 6.66 -6.01
C PRO A 35 -8.50 7.92 -6.62
N PRO A 36 -7.21 8.19 -6.34
CA PRO A 36 -6.55 9.38 -6.88
C PRO A 36 -6.43 9.32 -8.40
N SER A 37 -6.60 10.47 -9.04
CA SER A 37 -6.38 10.58 -10.49
C SER A 37 -4.90 10.45 -10.84
N VAL A 38 -4.59 9.67 -11.87
CA VAL A 38 -3.21 9.40 -12.28
C VAL A 38 -2.73 10.39 -13.34
N ASN A 39 -1.66 11.11 -13.06
CA ASN A 39 -0.94 11.91 -14.05
C ASN A 39 0.22 11.09 -14.66
N ARG A 40 -0.02 10.51 -15.84
CA ARG A 40 0.94 9.65 -16.55
C ARG A 40 2.25 10.36 -16.96
N SER A 41 2.26 11.68 -17.05
CA SER A 41 3.48 12.44 -17.38
C SER A 41 4.52 12.43 -16.26
N LEU A 42 4.15 12.02 -15.06
CA LEU A 42 5.03 11.89 -13.90
C LEU A 42 5.76 10.54 -13.85
N LEU A 43 5.65 9.70 -14.88
CA LEU A 43 6.32 8.40 -14.91
C LEU A 43 7.84 8.57 -14.78
N PRO A 44 8.46 8.05 -13.70
CA PRO A 44 9.90 8.23 -13.50
C PRO A 44 10.71 7.33 -14.43
N SER A 45 11.99 7.69 -14.65
CA SER A 45 12.97 6.74 -15.19
C SER A 45 13.23 5.62 -14.17
N GLY A 46 13.47 4.40 -14.64
CA GLY A 46 13.85 3.26 -13.79
C GLY A 46 15.30 3.32 -13.27
N SER A 47 15.94 4.50 -13.19
CA SER A 47 17.32 4.63 -12.76
C SER A 47 17.43 4.69 -11.23
N ILE A 48 18.40 3.95 -10.69
CA ILE A 48 18.74 3.96 -9.27
C ILE A 48 19.76 5.07 -9.01
N THR A 49 19.53 5.85 -7.95
CA THR A 49 20.50 6.79 -7.40
C THR A 49 20.66 6.48 -5.92
N VAL A 50 21.80 5.92 -5.55
CA VAL A 50 22.11 5.56 -4.16
C VAL A 50 22.63 6.77 -3.41
N ARG A 51 22.04 7.06 -2.25
CA ARG A 51 22.48 8.13 -1.32
C ARG A 51 22.50 7.66 0.13
N ALA A 52 22.40 6.36 0.37
CA ALA A 52 22.42 5.81 1.72
C ALA A 52 23.71 5.08 2.02
N THR A 53 24.00 4.99 3.31
CA THR A 53 25.10 4.19 3.87
C THR A 53 24.53 3.36 5.00
N GLN A 54 25.16 2.23 5.27
CA GLN A 54 24.79 1.39 6.41
C GLN A 54 25.06 2.13 7.72
N THR A 55 24.02 2.27 8.56
CA THR A 55 24.05 3.00 9.83
C THR A 55 24.04 2.09 11.06
N SER A 56 23.61 0.83 10.88
CA SER A 56 23.61 -0.20 11.93
C SER A 56 23.87 -1.59 11.37
N PRO A 57 24.33 -2.55 12.21
CA PRO A 57 24.52 -3.94 11.79
C PRO A 57 23.22 -4.57 11.30
N CYS A 58 23.32 -5.43 10.28
CA CYS A 58 22.18 -6.22 9.80
C CYS A 58 21.66 -7.17 10.88
N VAL A 59 20.38 -7.52 10.78
CA VAL A 59 19.77 -8.58 11.59
C VAL A 59 20.50 -9.89 11.34
N ASN A 60 20.85 -10.57 12.43
CA ASN A 60 21.38 -11.93 12.36
C ASN A 60 20.23 -12.92 12.65
N PRO A 61 19.63 -13.54 11.64
CA PRO A 61 18.50 -14.43 11.87
C PRO A 61 18.96 -15.65 12.67
N VAL A 62 18.30 -15.88 13.81
CA VAL A 62 18.55 -17.05 14.66
C VAL A 62 17.52 -18.11 14.32
N VAL A 63 18.00 -19.26 13.81
CA VAL A 63 17.17 -20.45 13.67
C VAL A 63 16.97 -21.07 15.06
N SER A 64 15.76 -21.01 15.59
CA SER A 64 15.44 -21.65 16.87
C SER A 64 15.22 -23.17 16.67
N PRO A 65 16.05 -24.03 17.26
CA PRO A 65 15.84 -25.48 17.18
C PRO A 65 14.51 -25.95 17.78
N ALA A 66 13.94 -25.18 18.74
CA ALA A 66 12.68 -25.49 19.38
C ALA A 66 11.45 -25.25 18.49
N LEU A 67 11.57 -24.42 17.45
CA LEU A 67 10.47 -24.21 16.51
C LEU A 67 10.21 -25.43 15.61
N SER A 68 11.24 -26.23 15.31
CA SER A 68 11.11 -27.39 14.41
C SER A 68 10.12 -28.45 14.91
N ALA A 69 9.93 -28.60 16.22
CA ALA A 69 8.99 -29.57 16.79
C ALA A 69 7.54 -29.03 16.90
N HIS A 70 7.36 -27.71 17.04
CA HIS A 70 6.03 -27.07 17.19
C HIS A 70 5.45 -26.58 15.87
N VAL A 71 6.28 -26.24 14.90
CA VAL A 71 5.85 -25.76 13.57
C VAL A 71 5.18 -26.88 12.76
N GLN A 72 5.45 -28.14 13.06
CA GLN A 72 4.78 -29.27 12.40
C GLN A 72 3.25 -29.32 12.61
N THR A 73 2.70 -28.61 13.59
CA THR A 73 1.25 -28.62 13.89
C THR A 73 0.50 -27.32 13.60
N GLN A 74 1.20 -26.23 13.31
CA GLN A 74 0.60 -24.94 12.99
C GLN A 74 0.83 -24.51 11.55
N GLN A 75 0.99 -25.48 10.65
CA GLN A 75 1.21 -25.21 9.25
C GLN A 75 -0.04 -24.58 8.62
N PHE A 76 0.15 -23.46 8.01
CA PHE A 76 -0.77 -22.74 7.13
C PHE A 76 -2.25 -22.93 7.47
N HIS A 77 -2.93 -21.86 7.76
CA HIS A 77 -4.38 -21.91 7.76
C HIS A 77 -4.86 -22.61 6.49
N PRO A 78 -5.80 -23.57 6.54
CA PRO A 78 -6.25 -24.36 5.39
C PRO A 78 -6.63 -23.53 4.14
N LEU A 79 -6.98 -22.26 4.35
CA LEU A 79 -7.33 -21.32 3.27
C LEU A 79 -6.14 -20.82 2.44
N VAL A 80 -4.90 -20.98 2.93
CA VAL A 80 -3.67 -20.54 2.22
C VAL A 80 -2.75 -21.71 1.84
N ASP A 81 -3.16 -22.96 2.08
CA ASP A 81 -2.41 -24.13 1.64
C ASP A 81 -2.57 -24.32 0.12
N ALA A 82 -1.55 -23.96 -0.64
CA ALA A 82 -1.55 -24.10 -2.09
C ALA A 82 -1.22 -25.52 -2.60
N ARG A 83 -0.78 -26.43 -1.73
CA ARG A 83 -0.37 -27.78 -2.13
C ARG A 83 -1.45 -28.57 -2.87
N PRO A 84 -2.74 -28.45 -2.53
CA PRO A 84 -3.81 -29.11 -3.30
C PRO A 84 -3.90 -28.72 -4.77
N ILE A 85 -3.40 -27.54 -5.16
CA ILE A 85 -3.44 -27.07 -6.55
C ILE A 85 -2.13 -27.26 -7.30
N TRP A 86 -1.06 -27.76 -6.65
CA TRP A 86 0.25 -27.93 -7.29
C TRP A 86 0.28 -28.99 -8.40
N HIS A 87 -0.73 -29.83 -8.50
CA HIS A 87 -0.89 -30.72 -9.65
C HIS A 87 -1.30 -29.97 -10.93
N LEU A 88 -1.80 -28.73 -10.80
CA LEU A 88 -2.12 -27.84 -11.91
C LEU A 88 -0.98 -26.89 -12.23
N THR A 89 -0.43 -26.26 -11.20
CA THR A 89 0.69 -25.31 -11.33
C THR A 89 1.37 -25.06 -9.98
N ARG A 90 2.66 -24.76 -10.04
CA ARG A 90 3.48 -24.30 -8.92
C ARG A 90 4.06 -22.90 -9.18
N GLY A 91 3.48 -22.20 -10.19
CA GLY A 91 3.92 -20.87 -10.62
C GLY A 91 4.92 -20.87 -11.77
N GLU A 92 5.04 -21.97 -12.53
CA GLU A 92 5.94 -22.07 -13.67
C GLU A 92 5.65 -20.96 -14.68
N GLY A 93 6.70 -20.34 -15.20
CA GLY A 93 6.64 -19.26 -16.19
C GLY A 93 6.25 -17.90 -15.62
N GLN A 94 5.88 -17.81 -14.32
CA GLN A 94 5.60 -16.53 -13.69
C GLN A 94 6.87 -15.89 -13.13
N THR A 95 6.94 -14.57 -13.26
CA THR A 95 8.03 -13.76 -12.67
C THR A 95 7.44 -12.78 -11.66
N VAL A 96 7.81 -12.93 -10.40
CA VAL A 96 7.33 -12.09 -9.31
C VAL A 96 8.45 -11.14 -8.86
N ALA A 97 8.23 -9.86 -8.99
CA ALA A 97 9.13 -8.87 -8.39
C ALA A 97 8.74 -8.64 -6.93
N ILE A 98 9.71 -8.75 -6.03
CA ILE A 98 9.58 -8.43 -4.62
C ILE A 98 10.30 -7.09 -4.40
N ILE A 99 9.51 -6.04 -4.14
CA ILE A 99 9.99 -4.70 -3.80
C ILE A 99 9.92 -4.59 -2.27
N ASP A 100 11.08 -4.75 -1.61
CA ASP A 100 11.15 -4.94 -0.17
C ASP A 100 12.54 -4.54 0.37
N THR A 101 13.00 -5.17 1.42
CA THR A 101 14.34 -4.98 2.04
C THR A 101 15.47 -5.74 1.35
N GLY A 102 15.18 -6.34 0.19
CA GLY A 102 16.05 -7.27 -0.52
C GLY A 102 15.65 -8.72 -0.29
N VAL A 103 16.30 -9.65 -0.99
CA VAL A 103 16.12 -11.09 -0.79
C VAL A 103 17.48 -11.77 -0.77
N SER A 104 17.88 -12.30 0.36
CA SER A 104 19.14 -13.08 0.48
C SER A 104 18.94 -14.51 -0.04
N PRO A 105 19.73 -14.95 -1.02
CA PRO A 105 19.71 -16.33 -1.51
C PRO A 105 20.02 -17.32 -0.39
N ASN A 106 19.32 -18.45 -0.39
CA ASN A 106 19.54 -19.55 0.54
C ASN A 106 19.13 -20.88 -0.11
N SER A 107 19.33 -21.99 0.60
CA SER A 107 19.06 -23.34 0.09
C SER A 107 17.58 -23.61 -0.28
N ARG A 108 16.66 -22.79 0.20
CA ARG A 108 15.22 -22.92 -0.05
C ARG A 108 14.72 -21.99 -1.17
N LEU A 109 15.52 -21.02 -1.60
CA LEU A 109 15.16 -20.00 -2.59
C LEU A 109 16.16 -20.06 -3.75
N HIS A 110 15.82 -20.79 -4.83
CA HIS A 110 16.77 -21.12 -5.89
C HIS A 110 16.69 -20.19 -7.11
N ASN A 111 15.51 -19.66 -7.44
CA ASN A 111 15.30 -18.91 -8.69
C ASN A 111 15.15 -17.40 -8.40
N ILE A 112 16.19 -16.81 -7.80
CA ILE A 112 16.21 -15.39 -7.43
C ILE A 112 17.22 -14.66 -8.31
N HIS A 113 16.81 -13.49 -8.81
CA HIS A 113 17.65 -12.58 -9.57
C HIS A 113 17.60 -11.19 -8.95
N GLY A 114 18.75 -10.63 -8.66
CA GLY A 114 18.84 -9.25 -8.21
C GLY A 114 18.56 -8.29 -9.35
N LEU A 115 17.66 -7.32 -9.12
CA LEU A 115 17.30 -6.33 -10.13
C LEU A 115 17.79 -4.94 -9.76
N GLY A 116 17.89 -4.61 -8.46
CA GLY A 116 18.38 -3.31 -8.04
C GLY A 116 18.38 -3.10 -6.53
N ASP A 117 19.09 -2.05 -6.12
CA ASP A 117 19.29 -1.67 -4.75
C ASP A 117 19.32 -0.15 -4.59
N PHE A 118 18.36 0.41 -3.85
CA PHE A 118 18.25 1.84 -3.61
C PHE A 118 19.00 2.32 -2.36
N ASP A 119 19.50 1.39 -1.54
CA ASP A 119 20.25 1.68 -0.30
C ASP A 119 21.75 1.61 -0.49
N SER A 120 22.23 0.75 -1.41
CA SER A 120 23.65 0.59 -1.69
C SER A 120 23.92 0.41 -3.19
N HIS A 121 25.17 0.19 -3.57
CA HIS A 121 25.57 -0.12 -4.95
C HIS A 121 25.47 -1.61 -5.27
N ASP A 122 24.72 -2.37 -4.49
CA ASP A 122 24.50 -3.80 -4.66
C ASP A 122 23.32 -4.06 -5.63
N ASN A 123 22.91 -5.29 -5.77
CA ASN A 123 21.91 -5.74 -6.73
C ASN A 123 20.56 -6.16 -6.10
N GLY A 124 20.37 -5.94 -4.79
CA GLY A 124 19.15 -6.35 -4.06
C GLY A 124 19.16 -7.79 -3.56
N LEU A 125 20.29 -8.53 -3.70
CA LEU A 125 20.44 -9.88 -3.15
C LEU A 125 21.03 -9.91 -1.74
N HIS A 126 21.08 -8.78 -1.09
CA HIS A 126 21.48 -8.64 0.31
C HIS A 126 20.32 -8.03 1.10
N ASP A 127 19.72 -8.81 1.98
CA ASP A 127 18.62 -8.41 2.87
C ASP A 127 19.17 -8.23 4.30
N CYS A 128 19.29 -6.97 4.70
CA CYS A 128 19.83 -6.61 6.00
C CYS A 128 18.79 -6.72 7.13
N ASP A 129 17.52 -6.68 6.78
CA ASP A 129 16.36 -6.67 7.68
C ASP A 129 15.71 -8.06 7.81
N ALA A 130 16.05 -9.00 6.94
CA ALA A 130 15.47 -10.32 6.79
C ALA A 130 14.00 -10.35 6.32
N HIS A 131 13.32 -9.19 6.20
CA HIS A 131 11.88 -9.12 5.89
C HIS A 131 11.59 -9.59 4.46
N GLY A 132 12.26 -9.05 3.44
CA GLY A 132 12.04 -9.46 2.06
C GLY A 132 12.40 -10.92 1.79
N THR A 133 13.39 -11.47 2.51
CA THR A 133 13.73 -12.89 2.44
C THR A 133 12.62 -13.77 3.00
N VAL A 134 11.97 -13.36 4.10
CA VAL A 134 10.81 -14.06 4.66
C VAL A 134 9.62 -13.98 3.69
N VAL A 135 9.34 -12.82 3.11
CA VAL A 135 8.30 -12.65 2.08
C VAL A 135 8.55 -13.57 0.89
N ALA A 136 9.82 -13.64 0.41
CA ALA A 136 10.20 -14.56 -0.66
C ALA A 136 10.01 -16.03 -0.25
N GLY A 137 10.29 -16.37 1.00
CA GLY A 137 10.08 -17.70 1.57
C GLY A 137 8.61 -18.11 1.55
N VAL A 138 7.72 -17.24 2.01
CA VAL A 138 6.26 -17.49 1.96
C VAL A 138 5.77 -17.68 0.52
N LEU A 139 6.34 -16.92 -0.42
CA LEU A 139 5.99 -17.05 -1.83
C LEU A 139 6.55 -18.34 -2.47
N ALA A 140 7.84 -18.62 -2.31
CA ALA A 140 8.56 -19.51 -3.22
C ALA A 140 9.55 -20.48 -2.58
N ALA A 141 9.54 -20.65 -1.25
CA ALA A 141 10.43 -21.62 -0.63
C ALA A 141 10.18 -23.04 -1.19
N GLN A 142 11.26 -23.71 -1.57
CA GLN A 142 11.18 -25.11 -2.00
C GLN A 142 10.70 -25.99 -0.84
N PRO A 143 9.89 -27.04 -1.12
CA PRO A 143 9.54 -28.03 -0.11
C PRO A 143 10.77 -28.68 0.52
N ASP A 144 10.70 -29.00 1.81
CA ASP A 144 11.75 -29.69 2.56
C ASP A 144 11.11 -30.61 3.61
N ASP A 145 11.95 -31.36 4.35
CA ASP A 145 11.51 -32.33 5.36
C ASP A 145 10.83 -31.70 6.59
N ASP A 146 10.95 -30.38 6.76
CA ASP A 146 10.24 -29.61 7.78
C ASP A 146 8.74 -29.40 7.47
N GLY A 147 8.28 -29.84 6.29
CA GLY A 147 6.92 -29.73 5.83
C GLY A 147 6.50 -28.34 5.38
N PHE A 148 7.38 -27.32 5.47
CA PHE A 148 7.12 -25.98 4.96
C PHE A 148 7.42 -25.90 3.45
N ALA A 149 6.62 -25.13 2.72
CA ALA A 149 6.88 -24.74 1.34
C ALA A 149 6.20 -23.41 1.04
N GLY A 150 6.74 -22.66 0.11
CA GLY A 150 6.09 -21.45 -0.40
C GLY A 150 4.86 -21.78 -1.24
N VAL A 151 4.01 -20.81 -1.45
CA VAL A 151 2.75 -20.97 -2.21
C VAL A 151 3.01 -21.36 -3.67
N ALA A 152 4.04 -20.79 -4.29
CA ALA A 152 4.39 -20.93 -5.69
C ALA A 152 5.90 -21.18 -5.88
N PRO A 153 6.42 -22.39 -5.52
CA PRO A 153 7.88 -22.63 -5.45
C PRO A 153 8.57 -22.66 -6.83
N ALA A 154 7.84 -22.64 -7.94
CA ALA A 154 8.43 -22.63 -9.29
C ALA A 154 8.48 -21.25 -9.94
N VAL A 155 8.08 -20.17 -9.25
CA VAL A 155 8.19 -18.81 -9.79
C VAL A 155 9.65 -18.36 -9.87
N ARG A 156 9.90 -17.43 -10.79
CA ARG A 156 11.14 -16.64 -10.81
C ARG A 156 10.94 -15.40 -9.94
N ILE A 157 11.88 -15.12 -9.06
CA ILE A 157 11.88 -13.92 -8.21
C ILE A 157 12.84 -12.87 -8.79
N LEU A 158 12.36 -11.63 -8.92
CA LEU A 158 13.17 -10.44 -9.12
C LEU A 158 13.22 -9.66 -7.80
N SER A 159 14.38 -9.54 -7.20
CA SER A 159 14.57 -8.85 -5.93
C SER A 159 14.97 -7.39 -6.16
N ILE A 160 14.24 -6.46 -5.54
CA ILE A 160 14.59 -5.05 -5.46
C ILE A 160 14.65 -4.65 -4.00
N ARG A 161 15.82 -4.24 -3.52
CA ARG A 161 15.94 -3.58 -2.23
C ARG A 161 15.57 -2.10 -2.38
N GLN A 162 14.41 -1.73 -1.91
CA GLN A 162 13.88 -0.36 -2.02
C GLN A 162 14.12 0.43 -0.74
N THR A 163 14.20 -0.27 0.40
CA THR A 163 14.46 0.31 1.72
C THR A 163 15.12 -0.70 2.64
N SER A 164 15.78 -0.20 3.68
CA SER A 164 16.25 -0.97 4.84
C SER A 164 16.29 -0.05 6.06
N ASP A 165 15.90 -0.56 7.22
CA ASP A 165 16.01 0.15 8.50
C ASP A 165 17.46 0.28 8.98
N HIS A 166 18.38 -0.45 8.35
CA HIS A 166 19.81 -0.44 8.65
C HIS A 166 20.62 0.53 7.79
N TYR A 167 19.97 1.23 6.85
CA TYR A 167 20.58 2.21 5.96
C TYR A 167 19.93 3.59 6.13
N GLY A 168 20.73 4.62 6.02
CA GLY A 168 20.27 6.01 6.14
C GLY A 168 21.12 6.98 5.34
N VAL A 169 20.58 8.14 5.05
CA VAL A 169 21.32 9.24 4.42
C VAL A 169 22.10 9.96 5.53
N LEU A 170 23.41 9.99 5.39
CA LEU A 170 24.24 10.81 6.27
C LEU A 170 23.96 12.29 5.91
N PRO A 171 23.64 13.15 6.88
CA PRO A 171 23.46 14.57 6.62
C PRO A 171 24.79 15.16 6.11
N ASP A 172 24.75 15.82 4.96
CA ASP A 172 25.92 16.52 4.36
C ASP A 172 26.44 17.69 5.23
N THR A 173 25.70 18.03 6.28
CA THR A 173 26.05 19.10 7.25
C THR A 173 25.65 18.69 8.67
N PRO A 174 26.45 19.06 9.70
CA PRO A 174 26.05 18.88 11.10
C PRO A 174 24.68 19.54 11.33
N PRO A 175 23.81 18.96 12.18
CA PRO A 175 22.49 19.48 12.41
C PRO A 175 22.58 20.93 12.87
N GLN A 176 22.25 21.87 11.99
CA GLN A 176 22.01 23.25 12.40
C GLN A 176 20.77 23.20 13.31
N LYS A 177 20.90 23.75 14.52
CA LYS A 177 19.81 23.98 15.44
C LYS A 177 18.77 24.86 14.74
N SER A 178 17.88 24.28 13.96
CA SER A 178 16.78 25.02 13.38
C SER A 178 15.80 25.36 14.48
N SER A 179 15.57 26.66 14.64
CA SER A 179 14.56 27.23 15.51
C SER A 179 13.21 26.61 15.20
N ARG A 180 12.54 26.12 16.24
CA ARG A 180 11.16 25.64 16.27
C ARG A 180 10.26 26.61 15.51
N HIS A 181 9.74 26.18 14.38
CA HIS A 181 8.41 26.55 13.83
C HIS A 181 8.28 25.97 12.41
N HIS A 182 7.93 24.66 12.33
CA HIS A 182 7.11 24.15 11.21
C HIS A 182 6.61 22.75 11.57
N GLN A 183 5.29 22.61 11.62
CA GLN A 183 4.55 21.39 11.96
C GLN A 183 4.44 20.43 10.75
N HIS A 184 5.43 20.39 9.88
CA HIS A 184 5.50 19.38 8.82
C HIS A 184 6.67 18.47 9.12
N ALA A 185 6.43 17.16 9.15
CA ALA A 185 7.53 16.22 9.11
C ALA A 185 8.39 16.56 7.89
N PRO A 186 9.70 16.65 8.01
CA PRO A 186 10.55 17.00 6.88
C PRO A 186 10.32 15.97 5.77
N GLU A 187 9.97 16.45 4.57
CA GLU A 187 9.99 15.61 3.39
C GLU A 187 11.37 14.98 3.28
N ARG A 188 11.39 13.64 3.18
CA ARG A 188 12.66 12.96 2.95
C ARG A 188 13.22 13.46 1.61
N PRO A 189 14.50 13.86 1.52
CA PRO A 189 15.07 14.33 0.28
C PRO A 189 14.85 13.34 -0.87
N GLU A 190 14.68 13.85 -2.08
CA GLU A 190 14.58 13.00 -3.27
C GLU A 190 15.81 12.07 -3.36
N GLY A 191 15.57 10.76 -3.51
CA GLY A 191 16.62 9.74 -3.49
C GLY A 191 16.95 9.19 -2.10
N THR A 192 16.23 9.60 -1.03
CA THR A 192 16.28 8.87 0.25
C THR A 192 15.63 7.51 0.07
N PRO A 193 16.26 6.40 0.49
CA PRO A 193 15.65 5.08 0.49
C PRO A 193 14.32 5.07 1.24
N GLY A 194 13.39 4.22 0.80
CA GLY A 194 12.10 4.04 1.46
C GLY A 194 11.09 5.17 1.24
N ASN A 195 11.28 6.06 0.25
CA ASN A 195 10.28 7.05 -0.10
C ASN A 195 9.41 6.62 -1.30
N VAL A 196 8.29 7.30 -1.51
CA VAL A 196 7.34 6.98 -2.59
C VAL A 196 7.94 7.17 -3.99
N VAL A 197 8.94 8.02 -4.16
CA VAL A 197 9.62 8.26 -5.45
C VAL A 197 10.56 7.10 -5.80
N THR A 198 11.33 6.59 -4.83
CA THR A 198 12.15 5.38 -5.04
C THR A 198 11.30 4.16 -5.27
N LEU A 199 10.13 4.06 -4.58
CA LEU A 199 9.15 3.01 -4.85
C LEU A 199 8.59 3.09 -6.27
N ALA A 200 8.27 4.29 -6.77
CA ALA A 200 7.82 4.49 -8.15
C ALA A 200 8.87 4.02 -9.18
N LYS A 201 10.15 4.30 -8.93
CA LYS A 201 11.26 3.82 -9.76
C LYS A 201 11.39 2.29 -9.72
N ALA A 202 11.24 1.69 -8.53
CA ALA A 202 11.29 0.24 -8.35
C ALA A 202 10.15 -0.48 -9.11
N VAL A 203 8.91 0.05 -9.03
CA VAL A 203 7.76 -0.45 -9.79
C VAL A 203 8.02 -0.39 -11.29
N ARG A 204 8.55 0.75 -11.79
CA ARG A 204 8.91 0.90 -13.19
C ARG A 204 9.97 -0.12 -13.62
N MET A 205 11.03 -0.31 -12.82
CA MET A 205 12.09 -1.28 -13.10
C MET A 205 11.57 -2.71 -13.14
N ALA A 206 10.73 -3.11 -12.18
CA ALA A 206 10.12 -4.43 -12.13
C ALA A 206 9.29 -4.71 -13.38
N ALA A 207 8.46 -3.75 -13.79
CA ALA A 207 7.63 -3.87 -14.99
C ALA A 207 8.46 -3.95 -16.27
N ASP A 208 9.53 -3.15 -16.41
CA ASP A 208 10.43 -3.18 -17.55
C ASP A 208 11.26 -4.48 -17.62
N ALA A 209 11.56 -5.10 -16.47
CA ALA A 209 12.25 -6.39 -16.38
C ALA A 209 11.35 -7.60 -16.67
N GLY A 210 10.07 -7.38 -16.99
CA GLY A 210 9.13 -8.43 -17.37
C GLY A 210 8.54 -9.19 -16.17
N ALA A 211 8.40 -8.53 -15.01
CA ALA A 211 7.58 -9.07 -13.93
C ALA A 211 6.13 -9.26 -14.41
N THR A 212 5.52 -10.38 -14.07
CA THR A 212 4.08 -10.63 -14.28
C THR A 212 3.26 -10.26 -13.04
N VAL A 213 3.92 -10.28 -11.88
CA VAL A 213 3.37 -9.84 -10.60
C VAL A 213 4.41 -8.97 -9.89
N ILE A 214 3.97 -7.89 -9.26
CA ILE A 214 4.78 -7.07 -8.37
C ILE A 214 4.17 -7.15 -6.97
N ASN A 215 4.97 -7.57 -5.99
CA ASN A 215 4.63 -7.52 -4.57
C ASN A 215 5.29 -6.30 -3.91
N ILE A 216 4.49 -5.49 -3.23
CA ILE A 216 4.92 -4.31 -2.47
C ILE A 216 4.48 -4.49 -1.03
N SER A 217 5.41 -4.88 -0.14
CA SER A 217 5.11 -5.07 1.29
C SER A 217 5.28 -3.78 2.10
N GLN A 218 5.59 -2.68 1.44
CA GLN A 218 5.85 -1.39 2.06
C GLN A 218 4.68 -0.43 1.85
N ALA A 219 4.48 0.46 2.79
CA ALA A 219 3.43 1.45 2.74
C ALA A 219 3.92 2.79 3.31
N ALA A 220 3.53 3.87 2.64
CA ALA A 220 3.62 5.22 3.17
C ALA A 220 2.22 5.72 3.54
N CYS A 221 2.09 6.48 4.62
CA CYS A 221 0.80 6.99 5.02
C CYS A 221 0.84 8.45 5.47
N ARG A 222 -0.31 9.11 5.35
CA ARG A 222 -0.56 10.49 5.80
C ARG A 222 -2.00 10.65 6.27
N PRO A 223 -2.29 11.61 7.13
CA PRO A 223 -3.67 12.04 7.36
C PRO A 223 -4.35 12.45 6.07
N LEU A 224 -5.66 12.20 5.97
CA LEU A 224 -6.45 12.65 4.82
C LEU A 224 -6.28 14.15 4.58
N GLY A 225 -6.10 14.53 3.31
CA GLY A 225 -5.90 15.93 2.90
C GLY A 225 -4.44 16.40 2.90
N MET A 226 -3.51 15.56 3.37
CA MET A 226 -2.07 15.82 3.22
C MET A 226 -1.54 15.13 1.96
N ASP A 227 -0.68 15.84 1.21
CA ASP A 227 -0.05 15.28 0.01
C ASP A 227 0.98 14.20 0.39
N LEU A 228 0.87 13.04 -0.23
CA LEU A 228 1.84 11.93 -0.13
C LEU A 228 3.04 12.11 -1.08
N GLY A 229 2.95 13.02 -2.05
CA GLY A 229 3.94 13.15 -3.12
C GLY A 229 4.01 11.92 -4.05
N ASP A 230 2.96 11.12 -4.09
CA ASP A 230 2.92 9.80 -4.73
C ASP A 230 2.41 9.82 -6.18
N GLY A 231 2.27 11.00 -6.78
CA GLY A 231 1.94 11.13 -8.19
C GLY A 231 2.85 10.33 -9.14
N PRO A 232 4.19 10.34 -8.96
CA PRO A 232 5.09 9.47 -9.72
C PRO A 232 4.81 7.97 -9.52
N LEU A 233 4.42 7.56 -8.30
CA LEU A 233 4.04 6.17 -8.01
C LEU A 233 2.75 5.79 -8.73
N GLY A 234 1.72 6.63 -8.69
CA GLY A 234 0.50 6.42 -9.47
C GLY A 234 0.77 6.25 -10.97
N ALA A 235 1.70 7.07 -11.54
CA ALA A 235 2.10 6.93 -12.93
C ALA A 235 2.84 5.61 -13.21
N ALA A 236 3.69 5.15 -12.29
CA ALA A 236 4.41 3.88 -12.41
C ALA A 236 3.47 2.66 -12.28
N LEU A 237 2.49 2.72 -11.35
CA LEU A 237 1.45 1.72 -11.21
C LEU A 237 0.59 1.62 -12.47
N TYR A 238 0.15 2.75 -13.00
CA TYR A 238 -0.58 2.79 -14.28
C TYR A 238 0.23 2.14 -15.41
N TYR A 239 1.51 2.48 -15.50
CA TYR A 239 2.40 1.89 -16.50
C TYR A 239 2.53 0.37 -16.32
N ALA A 240 2.74 -0.10 -15.09
CA ALA A 240 2.85 -1.53 -14.81
C ALA A 240 1.57 -2.27 -15.23
N VAL A 241 0.40 -1.79 -14.81
CA VAL A 241 -0.87 -2.47 -15.03
C VAL A 241 -1.35 -2.35 -16.47
N HIS A 242 -1.43 -1.13 -17.02
CA HIS A 242 -2.07 -0.90 -18.32
C HIS A 242 -1.14 -0.97 -19.53
N VAL A 243 0.17 -0.81 -19.33
CA VAL A 243 1.14 -0.84 -20.45
C VAL A 243 1.93 -2.15 -20.47
N ARG A 244 2.20 -2.71 -19.29
CA ARG A 244 3.04 -3.92 -19.17
C ARG A 244 2.25 -5.16 -18.75
N ASP A 245 0.94 -5.04 -18.51
CA ASP A 245 0.03 -6.13 -18.11
C ASP A 245 0.48 -6.88 -16.85
N VAL A 246 0.88 -6.11 -15.83
CA VAL A 246 1.41 -6.61 -14.55
C VAL A 246 0.34 -6.52 -13.48
N VAL A 247 0.17 -7.58 -12.68
CA VAL A 247 -0.63 -7.54 -11.46
C VAL A 247 0.19 -6.92 -10.33
N VAL A 248 -0.33 -5.89 -9.69
CA VAL A 248 0.33 -5.26 -8.54
C VAL A 248 -0.42 -5.60 -7.26
N VAL A 249 0.28 -6.16 -6.29
CA VAL A 249 -0.24 -6.50 -4.96
C VAL A 249 0.48 -5.66 -3.92
N ALA A 250 -0.26 -5.05 -3.00
CA ALA A 250 0.34 -4.24 -1.95
C ALA A 250 -0.30 -4.48 -0.57
N ALA A 251 0.48 -4.25 0.48
CA ALA A 251 -0.01 -4.27 1.85
C ALA A 251 -0.96 -3.09 2.12
N ALA A 252 -2.00 -3.33 2.92
CA ALA A 252 -2.91 -2.28 3.38
C ALA A 252 -2.24 -1.26 4.32
N GLY A 253 -1.03 -1.56 4.80
CA GLY A 253 -0.30 -0.78 5.78
C GLY A 253 -0.62 -1.17 7.22
N ASN A 254 0.27 -0.78 8.12
CA ASN A 254 0.19 -1.08 9.54
C ASN A 254 0.03 0.20 10.36
N LEU A 255 -0.72 0.13 11.46
CA LEU A 255 -0.73 1.19 12.47
C LEU A 255 0.64 1.28 13.12
N THR A 256 1.32 2.38 12.88
CA THR A 256 2.65 2.69 13.38
C THR A 256 2.67 4.09 13.97
N ASP A 257 3.83 4.54 14.46
CA ASP A 257 3.98 5.91 14.95
C ASP A 257 3.68 6.99 13.89
N GLU A 258 3.84 6.68 12.62
CA GLU A 258 3.53 7.58 11.51
C GLU A 258 2.07 7.48 11.06
N CYS A 259 1.46 6.30 11.19
CA CYS A 259 0.12 5.92 10.75
C CYS A 259 -0.81 5.65 11.93
N ARG A 260 -0.95 6.58 12.88
CA ARG A 260 -1.58 6.34 14.20
C ARG A 260 -3.08 6.18 14.20
N VAL A 261 -3.77 6.67 13.17
CA VAL A 261 -5.23 6.79 13.21
C VAL A 261 -5.86 5.79 12.28
N GLN A 262 -6.64 4.86 12.85
CA GLN A 262 -7.41 3.89 12.09
C GLN A 262 -8.56 4.57 11.34
N ASN A 263 -8.82 4.10 10.13
CA ASN A 263 -10.02 4.44 9.39
C ASN A 263 -11.25 3.77 9.99
N THR A 264 -12.44 4.31 9.74
CA THR A 264 -13.68 3.71 10.22
C THR A 264 -13.89 2.35 9.54
N ILE A 265 -13.94 1.29 10.35
CA ILE A 265 -14.25 -0.07 9.87
C ILE A 265 -15.76 -0.20 9.77
N ARG A 266 -16.27 -0.51 8.58
CA ARG A 266 -17.69 -0.76 8.33
C ARG A 266 -17.93 -2.20 7.88
N PRO A 267 -19.08 -2.82 8.24
CA PRO A 267 -19.46 -4.11 7.68
C PRO A 267 -19.61 -4.03 6.13
N LEU A 268 -19.19 -5.08 5.44
CA LEU A 268 -19.23 -5.19 3.96
C LEU A 268 -20.63 -4.96 3.34
N SER A 269 -21.70 -5.08 4.11
CA SER A 269 -23.09 -4.91 3.65
C SER A 269 -23.63 -3.49 3.78
N SER A 270 -22.85 -2.54 4.28
CA SER A 270 -23.31 -1.18 4.55
C SER A 270 -22.99 -0.24 3.38
N THR A 271 -23.68 0.90 3.34
CA THR A 271 -23.52 2.01 2.41
C THR A 271 -22.08 2.26 1.95
N PRO A 272 -21.86 2.80 0.73
CA PRO A 272 -20.52 3.19 0.26
C PRO A 272 -19.73 3.94 1.32
N VAL A 273 -18.43 3.66 1.38
CA VAL A 273 -17.54 4.32 2.34
C VAL A 273 -17.50 5.81 2.01
N SER A 274 -17.83 6.63 2.99
CA SER A 274 -17.76 8.08 2.86
C SER A 274 -16.32 8.55 3.04
N GLN A 275 -15.95 9.62 2.36
CA GLN A 275 -14.67 10.29 2.57
C GLN A 275 -14.45 10.70 4.04
N SER A 276 -15.53 11.00 4.78
CA SER A 276 -15.46 11.31 6.22
C SER A 276 -15.02 10.14 7.11
N ASP A 277 -15.12 8.90 6.60
CA ASP A 277 -14.69 7.70 7.32
C ASP A 277 -13.17 7.49 7.21
N ILE A 278 -12.52 8.15 6.25
CA ILE A 278 -11.10 8.06 6.00
C ILE A 278 -10.38 9.09 6.86
N LYS A 279 -9.42 8.64 7.66
CA LYS A 279 -8.56 9.47 8.50
C LYS A 279 -7.11 9.40 8.02
N THR A 280 -6.70 8.21 7.57
CA THR A 280 -5.35 7.91 7.09
C THR A 280 -5.44 7.37 5.68
N VAL A 281 -4.69 7.97 4.77
CA VAL A 281 -4.50 7.49 3.39
C VAL A 281 -3.21 6.70 3.34
N VAL A 282 -3.22 5.57 2.64
CA VAL A 282 -2.07 4.65 2.52
C VAL A 282 -1.70 4.47 1.07
N SER A 283 -0.46 4.76 0.72
CA SER A 283 0.10 4.55 -0.62
C SER A 283 1.06 3.34 -0.61
N PRO A 284 1.00 2.43 -1.59
CA PRO A 284 0.22 2.50 -2.84
C PRO A 284 -1.23 2.03 -2.72
N ALA A 285 -1.67 1.54 -1.57
CA ALA A 285 -2.97 0.88 -1.36
C ALA A 285 -4.17 1.68 -1.89
N HIS A 286 -4.14 3.00 -1.78
CA HIS A 286 -5.27 3.86 -2.17
C HIS A 286 -5.45 4.03 -3.71
N PHE A 287 -4.54 3.51 -4.52
CA PHE A 287 -4.72 3.38 -5.96
C PHE A 287 -5.49 2.09 -6.29
N ASP A 288 -6.68 1.91 -5.72
CA ASP A 288 -7.44 0.65 -5.75
C ASP A 288 -7.92 0.22 -7.15
N ASP A 289 -7.96 1.11 -8.12
CA ASP A 289 -8.14 0.78 -9.53
C ASP A 289 -6.92 0.08 -10.16
N LEU A 290 -5.75 0.14 -9.52
CA LEU A 290 -4.47 -0.33 -10.05
C LEU A 290 -3.81 -1.39 -9.18
N VAL A 291 -4.20 -1.50 -7.91
CA VAL A 291 -3.50 -2.30 -6.92
C VAL A 291 -4.47 -3.24 -6.21
N LEU A 292 -4.12 -4.51 -6.13
CA LEU A 292 -4.80 -5.46 -5.24
C LEU A 292 -4.25 -5.27 -3.83
N THR A 293 -4.99 -4.54 -3.00
CA THR A 293 -4.59 -4.27 -1.61
C THR A 293 -5.00 -5.39 -0.69
N VAL A 294 -4.06 -5.87 0.12
CA VAL A 294 -4.21 -7.00 1.04
C VAL A 294 -4.06 -6.53 2.48
N GLY A 295 -5.11 -6.73 3.27
CA GLY A 295 -5.12 -6.51 4.71
C GLY A 295 -4.84 -7.79 5.50
N SER A 296 -4.53 -7.65 6.78
CA SER A 296 -4.28 -8.76 7.70
C SER A 296 -5.53 -9.14 8.47
N VAL A 297 -5.71 -10.45 8.72
CA VAL A 297 -6.70 -11.00 9.63
C VAL A 297 -6.03 -11.90 10.67
N ALA A 298 -6.57 -11.88 11.88
CA ALA A 298 -6.18 -12.77 12.96
C ALA A 298 -6.74 -14.19 12.74
N GLN A 299 -6.30 -15.15 13.57
CA GLN A 299 -6.73 -16.55 13.48
C GLN A 299 -8.24 -16.76 13.60
N ASP A 300 -8.96 -15.86 14.26
CA ASP A 300 -10.42 -15.87 14.38
C ASP A 300 -11.16 -15.27 13.17
N GLY A 301 -10.42 -14.86 12.13
CA GLY A 301 -10.95 -14.27 10.90
C GLY A 301 -11.32 -12.79 11.03
N ARG A 302 -11.07 -12.14 12.16
CA ARG A 302 -11.25 -10.70 12.31
C ARG A 302 -10.07 -9.94 11.73
N PRO A 303 -10.27 -8.69 11.25
CA PRO A 303 -9.15 -7.84 10.87
C PRO A 303 -8.14 -7.73 12.01
N SER A 304 -6.86 -7.87 11.71
CA SER A 304 -5.80 -7.64 12.70
C SER A 304 -5.84 -6.19 13.18
N GLU A 305 -5.66 -5.97 14.47
CA GLU A 305 -5.76 -4.63 15.08
C GLU A 305 -4.77 -3.63 14.47
N PHE A 306 -3.62 -4.12 14.02
CA PHE A 306 -2.58 -3.30 13.41
C PHE A 306 -2.81 -3.02 11.91
N SER A 307 -3.66 -3.79 11.22
CA SER A 307 -3.91 -3.59 9.77
C SER A 307 -4.77 -2.36 9.52
N ILE A 308 -4.33 -1.48 8.66
CA ILE A 308 -5.09 -0.27 8.33
C ILE A 308 -6.27 -0.65 7.44
N ALA A 309 -7.47 -0.32 7.89
CA ALA A 309 -8.69 -0.48 7.11
C ALA A 309 -8.81 0.65 6.07
N GLY A 310 -9.55 0.38 4.99
CA GLY A 310 -9.86 1.39 3.98
C GLY A 310 -10.74 0.82 2.88
N PRO A 311 -11.39 1.68 2.09
CA PRO A 311 -12.23 1.24 0.96
C PRO A 311 -11.43 0.51 -0.12
N TRP A 312 -10.12 0.70 -0.13
CA TRP A 312 -9.17 0.07 -1.03
C TRP A 312 -8.72 -1.33 -0.64
N VAL A 313 -9.08 -1.83 0.55
CA VAL A 313 -8.71 -3.19 0.97
C VAL A 313 -9.61 -4.19 0.28
N LEU A 314 -9.07 -4.89 -0.71
CA LEU A 314 -9.81 -5.79 -1.59
C LEU A 314 -9.64 -7.26 -1.21
N SER A 315 -8.63 -7.59 -0.43
CA SER A 315 -8.32 -8.97 -0.01
C SER A 315 -7.78 -8.98 1.43
N LEU A 316 -7.80 -10.16 2.05
CA LEU A 316 -7.34 -10.38 3.41
C LEU A 316 -6.46 -11.62 3.48
N ILE A 317 -5.41 -11.58 4.29
CA ILE A 317 -4.51 -12.70 4.54
C ILE A 317 -4.36 -12.93 6.05
N HIS A 318 -4.29 -14.19 6.48
CA HIS A 318 -3.95 -14.56 7.85
C HIS A 318 -2.45 -14.39 8.08
N ILE A 319 -2.10 -13.74 9.18
CA ILE A 319 -0.72 -13.60 9.65
C ILE A 319 -0.60 -14.19 11.05
#